data_883b3ce15f8fb072e8eb09c2133cec43
#
_entry.id   883b3ce15f8fb072e8eb09c2133cec43
#
_cell.length_a   1.000
_cell.length_b   1.000
_cell.length_c   1.000
_cell.angle_alpha   90.00
_cell.angle_beta   90.00
_cell.angle_gamma   90.00
#
_symmetry.space_group_name_H-M   'P 1'
#
loop_
_entity.id
_entity.type
_entity.pdbx_description
1 polymer ?
#
loop_
_entity_poly.entity_id
_entity_poly.type
_entity_poly.pdbx_seq_one_letter_code
_entity_poly.pdbx_strand_id
1 'polypeptide(L)'
;AGTNWWDEAVFYEIFVRSFKDSDGDGIGDFQGIIQQLDYLNDGDPNTTDDLGINAIWLMPIFPSPSYHGYDVTNYEDVNPDYGTLEDFQQLLEECHARGIRVIIDFVINHTSTEHPWFQAALDPNSPYHDYYVWSETKPAGLGPLGQESWFKAPNGKYYYAVFWSGMPDLNYNNPKVTEEIYAATQFWLEEGVDGFRVDAARYLFEEGEVLQDTNSTLKWFQDWRAFYKQINPQAFTVGEVWTDTQNIARYGTPDGLDSLFIFDLAEAFLNGLLTGNAAVPLKSYKDAIAYFPDYSFSTFLSNHDQTRVMTALNEQEIKAKAGAFMYLTGPGIPFIYYGEEIGMTGNKPDEMLRTPMQWSAEANAGFTSGTPWEPINQGWEQVNVAVEAAKPDSLLNWYKELIHL
;
A
#
# COMPACT_ATOMS: atom_id res chain seq x y z
N ALA A 1 4.37 12.78 -26.87
CA ALA A 1 4.19 12.75 -25.42
C ALA A 1 5.28 11.82 -24.89
N GLY A 2 6.09 12.26 -23.92
CA GLY A 2 7.01 11.37 -23.24
C GLY A 2 6.22 10.34 -22.43
N THR A 3 6.71 9.12 -22.35
CA THR A 3 6.17 8.11 -21.45
C THR A 3 6.39 8.58 -20.02
N ASN A 4 5.39 8.43 -19.16
CA ASN A 4 5.58 8.67 -17.74
C ASN A 4 6.50 7.56 -17.16
N TRP A 5 7.27 7.85 -16.11
CA TRP A 5 8.16 6.84 -15.53
C TRP A 5 7.41 5.59 -15.02
N TRP A 6 6.15 5.77 -14.60
CA TRP A 6 5.33 4.66 -14.08
C TRP A 6 4.74 3.77 -15.18
N ASP A 7 4.77 4.18 -16.44
CA ASP A 7 4.28 3.34 -17.54
C ASP A 7 5.16 2.10 -17.75
N GLU A 8 6.42 2.13 -17.28
CA GLU A 8 7.40 1.04 -17.33
C GLU A 8 7.80 0.56 -15.92
N ALA A 9 7.03 0.93 -14.89
CA ALA A 9 7.34 0.59 -13.51
C ALA A 9 6.88 -0.82 -13.15
N VAL A 10 7.72 -1.51 -12.38
CA VAL A 10 7.38 -2.70 -11.62
C VAL A 10 7.53 -2.35 -10.14
N PHE A 11 6.40 -2.27 -9.44
CA PHE A 11 6.37 -1.90 -8.04
C PHE A 11 6.57 -3.12 -7.12
N TYR A 12 7.23 -2.87 -6.01
CA TYR A 12 7.40 -3.82 -4.91
C TYR A 12 6.87 -3.21 -3.61
N GLU A 13 5.83 -3.82 -3.05
CA GLU A 13 5.21 -3.38 -1.80
C GLU A 13 6.00 -3.90 -0.60
N ILE A 14 6.47 -3.00 0.25
CA ILE A 14 7.25 -3.30 1.45
C ILE A 14 6.48 -2.90 2.71
N PHE A 15 6.33 -3.86 3.63
CA PHE A 15 6.04 -3.56 5.03
C PHE A 15 7.37 -3.37 5.77
N VAL A 16 7.72 -2.14 6.11
CA VAL A 16 9.01 -1.79 6.69
C VAL A 16 9.32 -2.63 7.93
N ARG A 17 8.35 -2.77 8.83
CA ARG A 17 8.44 -3.55 10.08
C ARG A 17 8.86 -5.02 9.86
N SER A 18 8.53 -5.58 8.69
CA SER A 18 8.75 -6.99 8.39
C SER A 18 9.80 -7.25 7.31
N PHE A 19 10.49 -6.22 6.79
CA PHE A 19 11.38 -6.45 5.65
C PHE A 19 12.81 -6.83 6.09
N LYS A 20 13.47 -5.99 6.86
CA LYS A 20 14.80 -6.26 7.42
C LYS A 20 15.08 -5.38 8.63
N ASP A 21 15.48 -5.97 9.72
CA ASP A 21 15.95 -5.30 10.93
C ASP A 21 17.47 -5.10 10.86
N SER A 22 17.92 -3.87 11.01
CA SER A 22 19.34 -3.52 10.92
C SER A 22 20.05 -3.44 12.28
N ASP A 23 19.33 -3.21 13.37
CA ASP A 23 19.91 -2.93 14.69
C ASP A 23 19.65 -4.03 15.75
N GLY A 24 18.79 -5.00 15.45
CA GLY A 24 18.55 -6.18 16.27
C GLY A 24 17.47 -6.00 17.33
N ASP A 25 16.62 -4.99 17.21
CA ASP A 25 15.49 -4.77 18.11
C ASP A 25 14.26 -5.66 17.79
N GLY A 26 14.29 -6.34 16.65
CA GLY A 26 13.23 -7.23 16.19
C GLY A 26 12.25 -6.59 15.22
N ILE A 27 12.42 -5.33 14.90
CA ILE A 27 11.56 -4.53 14.03
C ILE A 27 12.35 -4.14 12.76
N GLY A 28 11.79 -4.38 11.58
CA GLY A 28 12.37 -3.89 10.35
C GLY A 28 12.42 -2.36 10.29
N ASP A 29 13.42 -1.81 9.62
CA ASP A 29 13.70 -0.38 9.61
C ASP A 29 14.22 0.11 8.25
N PHE A 30 14.38 1.43 8.08
CA PHE A 30 14.86 2.03 6.83
C PHE A 30 16.29 1.61 6.49
N GLN A 31 17.17 1.51 7.48
CA GLN A 31 18.54 1.04 7.26
C GLN A 31 18.57 -0.42 6.82
N GLY A 32 17.64 -1.25 7.32
CA GLY A 32 17.46 -2.63 6.88
C GLY A 32 17.05 -2.71 5.41
N ILE A 33 16.14 -1.84 4.95
CA ILE A 33 15.77 -1.78 3.52
C ILE A 33 17.01 -1.39 2.69
N ILE A 34 17.78 -0.39 3.12
CA ILE A 34 19.01 0.04 2.43
C ILE A 34 19.97 -1.14 2.27
N GLN A 35 20.15 -1.97 3.30
CA GLN A 35 21.00 -3.17 3.25
C GLN A 35 20.55 -4.19 2.19
N GLN A 36 19.29 -4.18 1.80
CA GLN A 36 18.69 -5.15 0.87
C GLN A 36 18.38 -4.56 -0.52
N LEU A 37 18.76 -3.31 -0.79
CA LEU A 37 18.44 -2.68 -2.08
C LEU A 37 19.07 -3.40 -3.27
N ASP A 38 20.28 -3.94 -3.14
CA ASP A 38 20.93 -4.68 -4.23
C ASP A 38 20.21 -5.99 -4.57
N TYR A 39 19.43 -6.56 -3.65
CA TYR A 39 18.52 -7.67 -3.97
C TYR A 39 17.35 -7.20 -4.84
N LEU A 40 16.83 -5.99 -4.58
CA LEU A 40 15.70 -5.43 -5.33
C LEU A 40 16.14 -4.90 -6.69
N ASN A 41 17.22 -4.12 -6.73
CA ASN A 41 17.86 -3.58 -7.92
C ASN A 41 19.23 -3.04 -7.55
N ASP A 42 20.28 -3.54 -8.18
CA ASP A 42 21.67 -3.14 -7.91
C ASP A 42 22.10 -1.86 -8.65
N GLY A 43 21.24 -1.36 -9.52
CA GLY A 43 21.48 -0.16 -10.33
C GLY A 43 22.36 -0.38 -11.57
N ASP A 44 22.80 -1.60 -11.84
CA ASP A 44 23.55 -1.95 -13.06
C ASP A 44 22.61 -2.60 -14.10
N PRO A 45 22.29 -1.93 -15.20
CA PRO A 45 21.38 -2.48 -16.21
C PRO A 45 21.95 -3.70 -16.98
N ASN A 46 23.20 -4.06 -16.75
CA ASN A 46 23.85 -5.23 -17.39
C ASN A 46 23.79 -6.50 -16.55
N THR A 47 23.32 -6.41 -15.31
CA THR A 47 23.14 -7.58 -14.43
C THR A 47 21.67 -8.01 -14.43
N THR A 48 21.42 -9.26 -14.03
CA THR A 48 20.08 -9.82 -13.84
C THR A 48 20.02 -10.67 -12.56
N ASP A 49 20.99 -10.43 -11.66
CA ASP A 49 21.10 -11.18 -10.41
C ASP A 49 20.16 -10.64 -9.33
N ASP A 50 19.76 -9.38 -9.47
CA ASP A 50 18.74 -8.72 -8.66
C ASP A 50 17.32 -9.06 -9.12
N LEU A 51 16.30 -8.61 -8.38
CA LEU A 51 14.91 -8.79 -8.77
C LEU A 51 14.52 -7.94 -9.99
N GLY A 52 15.15 -6.76 -10.16
CA GLY A 52 14.96 -5.87 -11.31
C GLY A 52 13.81 -4.88 -11.16
N ILE A 53 13.21 -4.73 -9.96
CA ILE A 53 12.14 -3.75 -9.75
C ILE A 53 12.69 -2.32 -9.81
N ASN A 54 11.87 -1.37 -10.23
CA ASN A 54 12.25 0.02 -10.36
C ASN A 54 11.31 1.00 -9.62
N ALA A 55 10.42 0.46 -8.81
CA ALA A 55 9.58 1.26 -7.93
C ALA A 55 9.23 0.51 -6.64
N ILE A 56 9.11 1.23 -5.53
CA ILE A 56 8.73 0.69 -4.21
C ILE A 56 7.51 1.46 -3.71
N TRP A 57 6.56 0.71 -3.16
CA TRP A 57 5.52 1.23 -2.30
C TRP A 57 5.82 0.83 -0.85
N LEU A 58 6.06 1.82 0.01
CA LEU A 58 6.18 1.62 1.45
C LEU A 58 4.80 1.71 2.09
N MET A 59 4.37 0.64 2.77
CA MET A 59 3.23 0.70 3.69
C MET A 59 3.46 1.79 4.73
N PRO A 60 2.43 2.21 5.54
CA PRO A 60 2.52 3.43 6.33
C PRO A 60 3.80 3.59 7.13
N ILE A 61 4.47 4.72 6.94
CA ILE A 61 5.74 5.06 7.61
C ILE A 61 5.61 6.17 8.66
N PHE A 62 4.41 6.74 8.82
CA PHE A 62 4.17 7.82 9.77
C PHE A 62 4.09 7.31 11.21
N PRO A 63 4.33 8.17 12.22
CA PRO A 63 4.11 7.82 13.61
C PRO A 63 2.70 7.29 13.84
N SER A 64 2.60 6.17 14.53
CA SER A 64 1.36 5.44 14.78
C SER A 64 1.50 4.58 16.03
N PRO A 65 0.43 4.42 16.85
CA PRO A 65 0.47 3.53 18.01
C PRO A 65 0.35 2.05 17.66
N SER A 66 -0.07 1.70 16.43
CA SER A 66 -0.25 0.31 16.01
C SER A 66 0.93 -0.20 15.17
N TYR A 67 1.05 -1.54 15.10
CA TYR A 67 2.07 -2.18 14.24
C TYR A 67 1.82 -1.93 12.75
N HIS A 68 0.57 -1.75 12.32
CA HIS A 68 0.21 -1.60 10.91
C HIS A 68 0.40 -0.18 10.37
N GLY A 69 0.35 0.84 11.24
CA GLY A 69 0.58 2.23 10.85
C GLY A 69 -0.58 2.98 10.23
N TYR A 70 -1.75 2.35 10.05
CA TYR A 70 -2.92 3.00 9.42
C TYR A 70 -3.67 3.95 10.35
N ASP A 71 -3.34 4.02 11.62
CA ASP A 71 -3.84 4.97 12.61
C ASP A 71 -2.77 6.05 12.90
N VAL A 72 -2.69 7.03 12.02
CA VAL A 72 -1.64 8.06 11.99
C VAL A 72 -1.78 9.04 13.16
N THR A 73 -0.66 9.40 13.79
CA THR A 73 -0.58 10.46 14.82
C THR A 73 0.17 11.72 14.40
N ASN A 74 0.92 11.67 13.29
CA ASN A 74 1.61 12.81 12.70
C ASN A 74 1.84 12.58 11.21
N TYR A 75 1.40 13.49 10.35
CA TYR A 75 1.53 13.37 8.89
C TYR A 75 2.88 13.83 8.33
N GLU A 76 3.70 14.53 9.11
CA GLU A 76 4.95 15.16 8.65
C GLU A 76 6.19 14.62 9.40
N ASP A 77 6.14 13.35 9.77
CA ASP A 77 7.26 12.67 10.43
C ASP A 77 7.25 11.18 10.09
N VAL A 78 8.32 10.48 10.44
CA VAL A 78 8.45 9.03 10.30
C VAL A 78 8.25 8.33 11.64
N ASN A 79 7.78 7.09 11.58
CA ASN A 79 7.65 6.24 12.76
C ASN A 79 9.04 6.00 13.38
N PRO A 80 9.25 6.32 14.66
CA PRO A 80 10.55 6.17 15.33
C PRO A 80 11.03 4.71 15.39
N ASP A 81 10.13 3.73 15.28
CA ASP A 81 10.50 2.31 15.15
C ASP A 81 11.25 2.02 13.85
N TYR A 82 11.09 2.86 12.83
CA TYR A 82 11.71 2.67 11.51
C TYR A 82 12.98 3.49 11.30
N GLY A 83 13.24 4.44 12.15
CA GLY A 83 14.41 5.34 12.09
C GLY A 83 14.04 6.81 12.21
N THR A 84 14.93 7.66 11.77
CA THR A 84 14.76 9.12 11.71
C THR A 84 14.35 9.58 10.31
N LEU A 85 13.98 10.85 10.17
CA LEU A 85 13.73 11.45 8.87
C LEU A 85 15.00 11.42 7.99
N GLU A 86 16.17 11.59 8.58
CA GLU A 86 17.47 11.48 7.89
C GLU A 86 17.72 10.06 7.37
N ASP A 87 17.34 9.01 8.12
CA ASP A 87 17.40 7.62 7.65
C ASP A 87 16.46 7.40 6.45
N PHE A 88 15.28 8.00 6.48
CA PHE A 88 14.35 7.94 5.35
C PHE A 88 14.90 8.70 4.12
N GLN A 89 15.48 9.89 4.32
CA GLN A 89 16.13 10.65 3.23
C GLN A 89 17.26 9.83 2.61
N GLN A 90 18.09 9.16 3.44
CA GLN A 90 19.13 8.26 2.94
C GLN A 90 18.54 7.11 2.13
N LEU A 91 17.43 6.50 2.56
CA LEU A 91 16.74 5.48 1.79
C LEU A 91 16.31 6.00 0.41
N LEU A 92 15.73 7.21 0.35
CA LEU A 92 15.35 7.84 -0.93
C LEU A 92 16.56 8.05 -1.84
N GLU A 93 17.67 8.58 -1.31
CA GLU A 93 18.91 8.79 -2.07
C GLU A 93 19.45 7.48 -2.65
N GLU A 94 19.52 6.43 -1.84
CA GLU A 94 19.99 5.11 -2.25
C GLU A 94 19.08 4.44 -3.28
N CYS A 95 17.76 4.60 -3.14
CA CYS A 95 16.79 4.14 -4.13
C CYS A 95 16.97 4.89 -5.45
N HIS A 96 16.99 6.21 -5.42
CA HIS A 96 17.12 7.04 -6.61
C HIS A 96 18.46 6.82 -7.34
N ALA A 97 19.55 6.58 -6.60
CA ALA A 97 20.85 6.23 -7.18
C ALA A 97 20.82 4.93 -8.00
N ARG A 98 19.91 4.01 -7.65
CA ARG A 98 19.66 2.75 -8.36
C ARG A 98 18.56 2.83 -9.41
N GLY A 99 17.97 3.99 -9.62
CA GLY A 99 16.81 4.17 -10.53
C GLY A 99 15.49 3.67 -9.97
N ILE A 100 15.41 3.44 -8.66
CA ILE A 100 14.20 3.02 -7.97
C ILE A 100 13.41 4.25 -7.53
N ARG A 101 12.13 4.35 -7.93
CA ARG A 101 11.18 5.35 -7.44
C ARG A 101 10.52 4.88 -6.15
N VAL A 102 10.15 5.81 -5.29
CA VAL A 102 9.55 5.48 -3.98
C VAL A 102 8.25 6.25 -3.79
N ILE A 103 7.16 5.51 -3.61
CA ILE A 103 5.88 6.07 -3.17
C ILE A 103 5.59 5.60 -1.74
N ILE A 104 4.88 6.45 -0.99
CA ILE A 104 4.50 6.15 0.39
C ILE A 104 2.99 6.01 0.52
N ASP A 105 2.57 5.21 1.49
CA ASP A 105 1.16 5.07 1.85
C ASP A 105 0.65 6.36 2.48
N PHE A 106 -0.46 6.88 1.97
CA PHE A 106 -1.03 8.16 2.39
C PHE A 106 -2.44 7.95 2.92
N VAL A 107 -2.54 7.86 4.23
CA VAL A 107 -3.75 7.52 4.97
C VAL A 107 -4.51 8.80 5.31
N ILE A 108 -5.29 9.30 4.38
CA ILE A 108 -5.92 10.63 4.49
C ILE A 108 -7.38 10.61 4.91
N ASN A 109 -8.02 9.42 4.91
CA ASN A 109 -9.43 9.31 5.30
C ASN A 109 -9.65 9.54 6.80
N HIS A 110 -8.72 9.11 7.64
CA HIS A 110 -8.84 9.08 9.10
C HIS A 110 -7.49 9.30 9.78
N THR A 111 -7.52 9.57 11.08
CA THR A 111 -6.34 9.57 11.95
C THR A 111 -6.49 8.54 13.07
N SER A 112 -5.45 8.37 13.89
CA SER A 112 -5.60 7.74 15.21
C SER A 112 -6.45 8.61 16.14
N THR A 113 -7.13 7.98 17.10
CA THR A 113 -7.69 8.71 18.26
C THR A 113 -6.59 9.37 19.11
N GLU A 114 -5.35 8.91 19.02
CA GLU A 114 -4.19 9.49 19.69
C GLU A 114 -3.57 10.67 18.93
N HIS A 115 -4.06 10.98 17.72
CA HIS A 115 -3.62 12.16 16.99
C HIS A 115 -3.90 13.44 17.78
N PRO A 116 -2.95 14.40 17.85
CA PRO A 116 -3.16 15.66 18.56
C PRO A 116 -4.41 16.42 18.13
N TRP A 117 -4.81 16.35 16.87
CA TRP A 117 -6.06 16.95 16.39
C TRP A 117 -7.28 16.32 17.06
N PHE A 118 -7.34 14.98 17.15
CA PHE A 118 -8.48 14.31 17.77
C PHE A 118 -8.54 14.59 19.27
N GLN A 119 -7.39 14.56 19.95
CA GLN A 119 -7.32 14.87 21.39
C GLN A 119 -7.78 16.32 21.66
N ALA A 120 -7.38 17.27 20.84
CA ALA A 120 -7.87 18.65 20.93
C ALA A 120 -9.35 18.77 20.55
N ALA A 121 -9.83 17.98 19.61
CA ALA A 121 -11.23 17.98 19.14
C ALA A 121 -12.23 17.50 20.20
N LEU A 122 -11.78 16.86 21.28
CA LEU A 122 -12.64 16.50 22.42
C LEU A 122 -13.21 17.73 23.16
N ASP A 123 -12.54 18.88 23.07
CA ASP A 123 -13.08 20.17 23.50
C ASP A 123 -13.95 20.78 22.38
N PRO A 124 -15.27 20.98 22.60
CA PRO A 124 -16.14 21.57 21.58
C PRO A 124 -15.77 23.01 21.17
N ASN A 125 -14.97 23.70 21.97
CA ASN A 125 -14.50 25.05 21.67
C ASN A 125 -13.14 25.06 20.96
N SER A 126 -12.51 23.91 20.77
CA SER A 126 -11.24 23.80 20.06
C SER A 126 -11.41 24.12 18.57
N PRO A 127 -10.44 24.81 17.94
CA PRO A 127 -10.43 24.97 16.48
C PRO A 127 -10.33 23.65 15.72
N TYR A 128 -9.94 22.57 16.40
CA TYR A 128 -9.87 21.23 15.83
C TYR A 128 -11.15 20.42 15.99
N HIS A 129 -12.18 20.92 16.72
CA HIS A 129 -13.40 20.14 16.95
C HIS A 129 -13.99 19.63 15.64
N ASP A 130 -14.18 20.52 14.68
CA ASP A 130 -14.79 20.23 13.39
C ASP A 130 -13.82 19.56 12.36
N TYR A 131 -12.62 19.15 12.79
CA TYR A 131 -11.77 18.28 11.97
C TYR A 131 -12.32 16.85 11.88
N TYR A 132 -13.25 16.51 12.76
CA TYR A 132 -13.93 15.20 12.81
C TYR A 132 -15.44 15.37 12.72
N VAL A 133 -16.14 14.28 12.47
CA VAL A 133 -17.61 14.29 12.31
C VAL A 133 -18.25 13.87 13.62
N TRP A 134 -19.05 14.75 14.21
CA TRP A 134 -19.66 14.57 15.53
C TRP A 134 -21.17 14.49 15.47
N SER A 135 -21.77 13.78 16.46
CA SER A 135 -23.20 13.77 16.74
C SER A 135 -23.46 13.81 18.24
N GLU A 136 -24.48 14.56 18.68
CA GLU A 136 -24.90 14.60 20.08
C GLU A 136 -25.53 13.26 20.55
N THR A 137 -26.18 12.55 19.63
CA THR A 137 -26.79 11.25 19.86
C THR A 137 -26.26 10.25 18.86
N LYS A 138 -26.26 8.96 19.23
CA LYS A 138 -25.83 7.92 18.31
C LYS A 138 -26.76 7.83 17.10
N PRO A 139 -26.30 8.15 15.89
CA PRO A 139 -27.10 7.98 14.68
C PRO A 139 -27.47 6.51 14.47
N ALA A 140 -28.67 6.30 13.91
CA ALA A 140 -29.13 4.98 13.53
C ALA A 140 -28.48 4.52 12.22
N GLY A 141 -28.37 3.19 12.02
CA GLY A 141 -27.84 2.61 10.81
C GLY A 141 -26.40 2.15 10.95
N LEU A 142 -25.94 1.44 9.93
CA LEU A 142 -24.59 0.90 9.81
C LEU A 142 -23.78 1.75 8.84
N GLY A 143 -22.47 1.70 8.96
CA GLY A 143 -21.56 2.32 8.01
C GLY A 143 -21.50 1.61 6.66
N PRO A 144 -20.68 2.13 5.72
CA PRO A 144 -20.63 1.63 4.34
C PRO A 144 -20.14 0.17 4.22
N LEU A 145 -19.45 -0.34 5.24
CA LEU A 145 -18.97 -1.71 5.30
C LEU A 145 -19.95 -2.65 6.03
N GLY A 146 -21.16 -2.17 6.36
CA GLY A 146 -22.16 -2.95 7.07
C GLY A 146 -21.90 -3.13 8.56
N GLN A 147 -21.06 -2.31 9.17
CA GLN A 147 -20.67 -2.35 10.56
C GLN A 147 -20.99 -1.04 11.28
N GLU A 148 -20.87 -1.07 12.61
CA GLU A 148 -21.00 0.13 13.43
C GLU A 148 -19.91 1.14 13.07
N SER A 149 -20.30 2.42 12.90
CA SER A 149 -19.40 3.50 12.51
C SER A 149 -19.53 4.73 13.41
N TRP A 150 -20.32 4.66 14.48
CA TRP A 150 -20.48 5.76 15.43
C TRP A 150 -20.09 5.31 16.83
N PHE A 151 -19.08 5.94 17.41
CA PHE A 151 -18.51 5.55 18.69
C PHE A 151 -18.56 6.71 19.69
N LYS A 152 -18.80 6.38 20.96
CA LYS A 152 -18.92 7.38 22.03
C LYS A 152 -17.53 7.84 22.46
N ALA A 153 -17.31 9.16 22.42
CA ALA A 153 -16.08 9.79 22.89
C ALA A 153 -16.15 10.14 24.39
N PRO A 154 -15.01 10.42 25.04
CA PRO A 154 -14.96 10.85 26.44
C PRO A 154 -15.75 12.12 26.76
N ASN A 155 -15.95 13.01 25.78
CA ASN A 155 -16.75 14.23 25.92
C ASN A 155 -18.27 13.98 25.89
N GLY A 156 -18.70 12.72 25.74
CA GLY A 156 -20.10 12.31 25.71
C GLY A 156 -20.77 12.32 24.34
N LYS A 157 -20.18 12.96 23.35
CA LYS A 157 -20.63 12.96 21.94
C LYS A 157 -20.24 11.66 21.23
N TYR A 158 -20.76 11.47 20.03
CA TYR A 158 -20.39 10.38 19.14
C TYR A 158 -19.59 10.91 17.96
N TYR A 159 -18.51 10.19 17.58
CA TYR A 159 -17.71 10.47 16.38
C TYR A 159 -17.87 9.38 15.35
N TYR A 160 -17.72 9.75 14.08
CA TYR A 160 -17.80 8.85 12.95
C TYR A 160 -16.43 8.21 12.66
N ALA A 161 -16.42 6.91 12.44
CA ALA A 161 -15.22 6.14 12.09
C ALA A 161 -15.63 4.93 11.24
N VAL A 162 -15.30 4.94 9.95
CA VAL A 162 -15.71 3.87 9.01
C VAL A 162 -15.16 2.52 9.43
N PHE A 163 -13.88 2.44 9.82
CA PHE A 163 -13.20 1.16 10.00
C PHE A 163 -13.30 0.62 11.42
N TRP A 164 -12.95 1.41 12.41
CA TRP A 164 -13.08 1.03 13.82
C TRP A 164 -12.89 2.26 14.74
N SER A 165 -13.24 2.09 16.01
CA SER A 165 -13.24 3.20 16.99
C SER A 165 -11.89 3.91 17.18
N GLY A 166 -10.78 3.26 16.87
CA GLY A 166 -9.43 3.85 16.96
C GLY A 166 -9.03 4.71 15.76
N MET A 167 -9.85 4.76 14.70
CA MET A 167 -9.56 5.48 13.46
C MET A 167 -10.70 6.43 13.07
N PRO A 168 -10.90 7.57 13.79
CA PRO A 168 -11.93 8.56 13.49
C PRO A 168 -11.69 9.18 12.12
N ASP A 169 -12.77 9.26 11.32
CA ASP A 169 -12.74 9.87 9.99
C ASP A 169 -12.54 11.39 10.10
N LEU A 170 -11.71 11.92 9.20
CA LEU A 170 -11.54 13.36 9.03
C LEU A 170 -12.76 13.98 8.33
N ASN A 171 -13.13 15.18 8.74
CA ASN A 171 -14.27 15.92 8.19
C ASN A 171 -13.82 16.81 7.02
N TYR A 172 -13.88 16.30 5.81
CA TYR A 172 -13.52 17.06 4.60
C TYR A 172 -14.50 18.18 4.23
N ASN A 173 -15.67 18.27 4.89
CA ASN A 173 -16.52 19.45 4.79
C ASN A 173 -15.90 20.68 5.48
N ASN A 174 -14.91 20.48 6.36
CA ASN A 174 -14.08 21.52 6.90
C ASN A 174 -12.87 21.76 6.00
N PRO A 175 -12.74 22.92 5.32
CA PRO A 175 -11.63 23.16 4.40
C PRO A 175 -10.25 23.14 5.08
N LYS A 176 -10.17 23.32 6.39
CA LYS A 176 -8.92 23.21 7.14
C LYS A 176 -8.31 21.82 7.08
N VAL A 177 -9.13 20.78 7.03
CA VAL A 177 -8.66 19.40 6.85
C VAL A 177 -7.94 19.25 5.50
N THR A 178 -8.51 19.78 4.43
CA THR A 178 -7.87 19.80 3.11
C THR A 178 -6.54 20.58 3.14
N GLU A 179 -6.51 21.75 3.81
CA GLU A 179 -5.27 22.55 3.95
C GLU A 179 -4.15 21.73 4.64
N GLU A 180 -4.47 21.00 5.72
CA GLU A 180 -3.50 20.13 6.42
C GLU A 180 -2.98 18.99 5.54
N ILE A 181 -3.88 18.32 4.81
CA ILE A 181 -3.48 17.23 3.92
C ILE A 181 -2.66 17.76 2.72
N TYR A 182 -2.97 18.95 2.23
CA TYR A 182 -2.17 19.58 1.18
C TYR A 182 -0.77 19.97 1.69
N ALA A 183 -0.66 20.46 2.92
CA ALA A 183 0.62 20.76 3.56
C ALA A 183 1.47 19.49 3.69
N ALA A 184 0.89 18.39 4.18
CA ALA A 184 1.58 17.10 4.26
C ALA A 184 2.00 16.57 2.88
N THR A 185 1.14 16.73 1.86
CA THR A 185 1.47 16.36 0.47
C THR A 185 2.70 17.12 -0.03
N GLN A 186 2.72 18.43 0.17
CA GLN A 186 3.86 19.27 -0.21
C GLN A 186 5.13 18.88 0.55
N PHE A 187 5.04 18.67 1.88
CA PHE A 187 6.15 18.24 2.71
C PHE A 187 6.83 16.99 2.13
N TRP A 188 6.08 15.92 1.87
CA TRP A 188 6.65 14.68 1.38
C TRP A 188 7.19 14.78 -0.05
N LEU A 189 6.57 15.56 -0.92
CA LEU A 189 7.11 15.79 -2.26
C LEU A 189 8.41 16.61 -2.22
N GLU A 190 8.53 17.55 -1.29
CA GLU A 190 9.77 18.32 -1.05
C GLU A 190 10.87 17.45 -0.41
N GLU A 191 10.50 16.47 0.44
CA GLU A 191 11.43 15.44 0.95
C GLU A 191 11.93 14.49 -0.15
N GLY A 192 11.30 14.44 -1.31
CA GLY A 192 11.76 13.70 -2.47
C GLY A 192 11.02 12.39 -2.75
N VAL A 193 9.87 12.12 -2.11
CA VAL A 193 9.05 10.97 -2.51
C VAL A 193 8.50 11.17 -3.93
N ASP A 194 8.36 10.07 -4.67
CA ASP A 194 7.92 10.09 -6.05
C ASP A 194 6.40 10.02 -6.21
N GLY A 195 5.68 9.93 -5.11
CA GLY A 195 4.22 9.90 -5.11
C GLY A 195 3.60 9.17 -3.93
N PHE A 196 2.33 8.78 -4.08
CA PHE A 196 1.51 8.28 -2.99
C PHE A 196 0.64 7.09 -3.41
N ARG A 197 0.52 6.12 -2.51
CA ARG A 197 -0.60 5.17 -2.51
C ARG A 197 -1.69 5.71 -1.58
N VAL A 198 -2.86 5.93 -2.09
CA VAL A 198 -3.97 6.51 -1.34
C VAL A 198 -4.80 5.39 -0.73
N ASP A 199 -4.76 5.30 0.60
CA ASP A 199 -5.56 4.38 1.38
C ASP A 199 -7.03 4.79 1.41
N ALA A 200 -7.94 3.82 1.37
CA ALA A 200 -9.37 4.02 1.63
C ALA A 200 -10.00 5.21 0.89
N ALA A 201 -9.72 5.38 -0.38
CA ALA A 201 -10.07 6.57 -1.15
C ALA A 201 -11.59 6.83 -1.29
N ARG A 202 -12.44 5.85 -0.97
CA ARG A 202 -13.88 5.91 -1.21
C ARG A 202 -14.68 6.76 -0.23
N TYR A 203 -14.11 7.11 0.94
CA TYR A 203 -14.88 7.46 2.14
C TYR A 203 -14.66 8.90 2.63
N LEU A 204 -14.07 9.80 1.84
CA LEU A 204 -13.70 11.15 2.31
C LEU A 204 -14.91 12.03 2.64
N PHE A 205 -15.99 11.90 1.88
CA PHE A 205 -17.22 12.68 2.08
C PHE A 205 -18.44 11.77 2.14
N GLU A 206 -19.32 12.07 3.10
CA GLU A 206 -20.70 11.57 3.15
C GLU A 206 -21.64 12.62 2.56
N GLU A 207 -22.59 12.21 1.72
CA GLU A 207 -23.66 13.05 1.16
C GLU A 207 -25.03 12.48 1.54
N GLY A 208 -25.55 12.91 2.68
CA GLY A 208 -26.79 12.37 3.24
C GLY A 208 -26.64 10.90 3.64
N GLU A 209 -27.37 10.00 3.00
CA GLU A 209 -27.28 8.55 3.22
C GLU A 209 -26.22 7.87 2.35
N VAL A 210 -25.58 8.62 1.44
CA VAL A 210 -24.50 8.09 0.59
C VAL A 210 -23.17 8.23 1.34
N LEU A 211 -22.62 7.11 1.79
CA LEU A 211 -21.47 7.05 2.70
C LEU A 211 -20.15 6.73 2.00
N GLN A 212 -20.17 6.56 0.68
CA GLN A 212 -18.99 6.22 -0.13
C GLN A 212 -19.19 6.62 -1.59
N ASP A 213 -18.09 6.79 -2.32
CA ASP A 213 -18.07 7.07 -3.77
C ASP A 213 -18.88 8.33 -4.17
N THR A 214 -18.94 9.31 -3.27
CA THR A 214 -19.69 10.55 -3.50
C THR A 214 -19.03 11.43 -4.55
N ASN A 215 -19.82 12.33 -5.16
CA ASN A 215 -19.28 13.27 -6.12
C ASN A 215 -18.28 14.24 -5.48
N SER A 216 -18.48 14.60 -4.22
CA SER A 216 -17.54 15.43 -3.46
C SER A 216 -16.20 14.73 -3.25
N THR A 217 -16.20 13.42 -2.97
CA THR A 217 -14.97 12.63 -2.87
C THR A 217 -14.21 12.64 -4.21
N LEU A 218 -14.90 12.37 -5.32
CA LEU A 218 -14.27 12.37 -6.66
C LEU A 218 -13.70 13.76 -7.01
N LYS A 219 -14.46 14.81 -6.71
CA LYS A 219 -14.01 16.20 -6.96
C LYS A 219 -12.79 16.56 -6.12
N TRP A 220 -12.74 16.12 -4.87
CA TRP A 220 -11.58 16.36 -4.01
C TRP A 220 -10.29 15.75 -4.61
N PHE A 221 -10.33 14.53 -5.14
CA PHE A 221 -9.18 13.92 -5.79
C PHE A 221 -8.75 14.65 -7.06
N GLN A 222 -9.69 15.20 -7.82
CA GLN A 222 -9.37 16.05 -8.97
C GLN A 222 -8.62 17.31 -8.56
N ASP A 223 -9.09 17.98 -7.49
CA ASP A 223 -8.47 19.18 -6.96
C ASP A 223 -7.10 18.89 -6.34
N TRP A 224 -6.99 17.79 -5.60
CA TRP A 224 -5.72 17.33 -5.05
C TRP A 224 -4.70 17.00 -6.15
N ARG A 225 -5.13 16.33 -7.23
CA ARG A 225 -4.28 16.11 -8.39
C ARG A 225 -3.78 17.43 -8.98
N ALA A 226 -4.67 18.39 -9.20
CA ALA A 226 -4.30 19.70 -9.72
C ALA A 226 -3.26 20.39 -8.82
N PHE A 227 -3.37 20.22 -7.51
CA PHE A 227 -2.43 20.75 -6.53
C PHE A 227 -1.06 20.06 -6.60
N TYR A 228 -0.99 18.72 -6.41
CA TYR A 228 0.31 18.06 -6.33
C TYR A 228 1.07 18.05 -7.67
N LYS A 229 0.38 18.06 -8.79
CA LYS A 229 1.01 18.16 -10.12
C LYS A 229 1.65 19.53 -10.38
N GLN A 230 1.25 20.59 -9.66
CA GLN A 230 1.94 21.88 -9.70
C GLN A 230 3.27 21.85 -8.94
N ILE A 231 3.35 21.05 -7.88
CA ILE A 231 4.58 20.86 -7.09
C ILE A 231 5.54 19.94 -7.86
N ASN A 232 5.05 18.78 -8.28
CA ASN A 232 5.83 17.81 -9.06
C ASN A 232 4.95 17.15 -10.13
N PRO A 233 5.09 17.55 -11.42
CA PRO A 233 4.33 16.94 -12.52
C PRO A 233 4.57 15.43 -12.68
N GLN A 234 5.71 14.92 -12.18
CA GLN A 234 6.08 13.51 -12.21
C GLN A 234 5.69 12.74 -10.96
N ALA A 235 5.02 13.37 -9.98
CA ALA A 235 4.48 12.64 -8.85
C ALA A 235 3.39 11.66 -9.31
N PHE A 236 3.49 10.41 -8.84
CA PHE A 236 2.56 9.33 -9.19
C PHE A 236 1.58 9.06 -8.04
N THR A 237 0.34 8.81 -8.38
CA THR A 237 -0.66 8.38 -7.39
C THR A 237 -1.37 7.11 -7.83
N VAL A 238 -1.51 6.16 -6.89
CA VAL A 238 -2.33 4.97 -7.06
C VAL A 238 -3.34 4.88 -5.93
N GLY A 239 -4.60 4.63 -6.26
CA GLY A 239 -5.70 4.60 -5.28
C GLY A 239 -6.17 3.19 -4.94
N GLU A 240 -6.43 2.99 -3.64
CA GLU A 240 -7.23 1.88 -3.17
C GLU A 240 -8.71 2.23 -3.20
N VAL A 241 -9.40 1.71 -4.20
CA VAL A 241 -10.86 1.83 -4.38
C VAL A 241 -11.41 0.42 -4.48
N TRP A 242 -11.63 -0.23 -3.34
CA TRP A 242 -11.99 -1.65 -3.30
C TRP A 242 -13.47 -1.84 -3.64
N THR A 243 -13.74 -2.01 -4.91
CA THR A 243 -15.07 -2.22 -5.50
C THR A 243 -14.93 -2.82 -6.91
N ASP A 244 -16.02 -2.85 -7.66
CA ASP A 244 -16.00 -3.27 -9.07
C ASP A 244 -15.27 -2.29 -9.99
N THR A 245 -14.75 -2.79 -11.10
CA THR A 245 -13.93 -2.04 -12.06
C THR A 245 -14.61 -0.78 -12.59
N GLN A 246 -15.93 -0.79 -12.78
CA GLN A 246 -16.68 0.38 -13.26
C GLN A 246 -16.65 1.53 -12.25
N ASN A 247 -16.85 1.23 -10.97
CA ASN A 247 -16.76 2.24 -9.91
C ASN A 247 -15.32 2.71 -9.68
N ILE A 248 -14.34 1.80 -9.75
CA ILE A 248 -12.91 2.14 -9.68
C ILE A 248 -12.56 3.19 -10.75
N ALA A 249 -13.02 3.01 -11.98
CA ALA A 249 -12.70 3.90 -13.10
C ALA A 249 -13.13 5.37 -12.89
N ARG A 250 -14.11 5.63 -12.02
CA ARG A 250 -14.54 6.99 -11.69
C ARG A 250 -13.45 7.82 -10.99
N TYR A 251 -12.46 7.17 -10.39
CA TYR A 251 -11.36 7.81 -9.65
C TYR A 251 -10.12 8.08 -10.53
N GLY A 252 -10.13 7.60 -11.76
CA GLY A 252 -8.96 7.63 -12.66
C GLY A 252 -8.80 8.89 -13.49
N THR A 253 -7.78 8.85 -14.32
CA THR A 253 -7.43 9.92 -15.28
C THR A 253 -8.55 10.16 -16.31
N PRO A 254 -8.56 11.37 -16.97
CA PRO A 254 -7.45 12.34 -16.99
C PRO A 254 -7.33 13.21 -15.73
N ASP A 255 -8.38 13.37 -14.95
CA ASP A 255 -8.45 14.39 -13.90
C ASP A 255 -8.33 13.80 -12.48
N GLY A 256 -8.41 12.47 -12.33
CA GLY A 256 -8.31 11.75 -11.07
C GLY A 256 -6.92 11.24 -10.76
N LEU A 257 -6.84 10.12 -10.01
CA LEU A 257 -5.59 9.45 -9.67
C LEU A 257 -4.90 8.88 -10.92
N ASP A 258 -3.57 8.83 -10.91
CA ASP A 258 -2.79 8.36 -12.06
C ASP A 258 -3.01 6.87 -12.36
N SER A 259 -3.24 6.07 -11.32
CA SER A 259 -3.57 4.65 -11.45
C SER A 259 -4.47 4.17 -10.31
N LEU A 260 -5.05 2.99 -10.50
CA LEU A 260 -5.98 2.38 -9.55
C LEU A 260 -5.76 0.86 -9.52
N PHE A 261 -5.76 0.28 -8.31
CA PHE A 261 -5.73 -1.16 -8.15
C PHE A 261 -7.03 -1.80 -8.64
N ILE A 262 -6.95 -2.76 -9.57
CA ILE A 262 -8.12 -3.47 -10.09
C ILE A 262 -8.32 -4.77 -9.31
N PHE A 263 -9.15 -4.71 -8.27
CA PHE A 263 -9.44 -5.85 -7.39
C PHE A 263 -10.15 -6.98 -8.10
N ASP A 264 -11.11 -6.69 -8.99
CA ASP A 264 -11.77 -7.70 -9.83
C ASP A 264 -10.77 -8.52 -10.66
N LEU A 265 -9.71 -7.86 -11.17
CA LEU A 265 -8.68 -8.53 -11.97
C LEU A 265 -7.78 -9.41 -11.10
N ALA A 266 -7.39 -8.94 -9.92
CA ALA A 266 -6.61 -9.74 -8.98
C ALA A 266 -7.37 -11.02 -8.57
N GLU A 267 -8.64 -10.90 -8.24
CA GLU A 267 -9.50 -12.04 -7.94
C GLU A 267 -9.64 -12.98 -9.15
N ALA A 268 -9.82 -12.42 -10.35
CA ALA A 268 -9.94 -13.19 -11.58
C ALA A 268 -8.66 -13.98 -11.92
N PHE A 269 -7.47 -13.46 -11.64
CA PHE A 269 -6.22 -14.20 -11.79
C PHE A 269 -6.21 -15.45 -10.91
N LEU A 270 -6.47 -15.30 -9.62
CA LEU A 270 -6.48 -16.42 -8.68
C LEU A 270 -7.56 -17.44 -9.02
N ASN A 271 -8.77 -17.00 -9.34
CA ASN A 271 -9.87 -17.88 -9.73
C ASN A 271 -9.55 -18.65 -11.02
N GLY A 272 -8.98 -17.99 -12.02
CA GLY A 272 -8.55 -18.62 -13.26
C GLY A 272 -7.51 -19.71 -13.04
N LEU A 273 -6.53 -19.44 -12.17
CA LEU A 273 -5.48 -20.37 -11.80
C LEU A 273 -6.00 -21.56 -10.99
N LEU A 274 -6.91 -21.32 -10.05
CA LEU A 274 -7.49 -22.37 -9.23
C LEU A 274 -8.35 -23.34 -10.06
N THR A 275 -9.17 -22.79 -10.96
CA THR A 275 -10.11 -23.56 -11.76
C THR A 275 -9.54 -24.08 -13.09
N GLY A 276 -8.36 -23.59 -13.50
CA GLY A 276 -7.79 -23.84 -14.82
C GLY A 276 -8.57 -23.18 -15.98
N ASN A 277 -9.37 -22.16 -15.68
CA ASN A 277 -10.20 -21.45 -16.66
C ASN A 277 -9.60 -20.09 -17.06
N ALA A 278 -8.86 -20.07 -18.15
CA ALA A 278 -8.24 -18.86 -18.68
C ALA A 278 -9.24 -17.78 -19.16
N ALA A 279 -10.49 -18.13 -19.40
CA ALA A 279 -11.51 -17.16 -19.81
C ALA A 279 -11.85 -16.15 -18.70
N VAL A 280 -11.67 -16.52 -17.44
CA VAL A 280 -11.94 -15.65 -16.27
C VAL A 280 -11.01 -14.45 -16.24
N PRO A 281 -9.67 -14.60 -16.14
CA PRO A 281 -8.76 -13.46 -16.16
C PRO A 281 -8.79 -12.70 -17.49
N LEU A 282 -8.96 -13.38 -18.62
CA LEU A 282 -9.06 -12.72 -19.94
C LEU A 282 -10.25 -11.77 -20.01
N LYS A 283 -11.40 -12.17 -19.47
CA LYS A 283 -12.57 -11.29 -19.43
C LYS A 283 -12.31 -10.08 -18.55
N SER A 284 -11.76 -10.26 -17.37
CA SER A 284 -11.47 -9.15 -16.45
C SER A 284 -10.43 -8.18 -17.02
N TYR A 285 -9.41 -8.67 -17.72
CA TYR A 285 -8.48 -7.81 -18.47
C TYR A 285 -9.18 -6.97 -19.53
N LYS A 286 -10.09 -7.58 -20.31
CA LYS A 286 -10.85 -6.84 -21.33
C LYS A 286 -11.72 -5.77 -20.71
N ASP A 287 -12.33 -6.07 -19.56
CA ASP A 287 -13.12 -5.09 -18.82
C ASP A 287 -12.24 -3.94 -18.31
N ALA A 288 -11.07 -4.24 -17.70
CA ALA A 288 -10.11 -3.24 -17.27
C ALA A 288 -9.64 -2.34 -18.42
N ILE A 289 -9.23 -2.92 -19.55
CA ILE A 289 -8.79 -2.16 -20.74
C ILE A 289 -9.94 -1.31 -21.31
N ALA A 290 -11.18 -1.76 -21.23
CA ALA A 290 -12.31 -0.98 -21.71
C ALA A 290 -12.54 0.30 -20.90
N TYR A 291 -12.28 0.25 -19.59
CA TYR A 291 -12.37 1.42 -18.71
C TYR A 291 -11.09 2.26 -18.66
N PHE A 292 -9.93 1.65 -18.89
CA PHE A 292 -8.61 2.27 -18.89
C PHE A 292 -7.84 1.97 -20.19
N PRO A 293 -8.24 2.59 -21.30
CA PRO A 293 -7.69 2.25 -22.63
C PRO A 293 -6.22 2.64 -22.82
N ASP A 294 -5.70 3.48 -21.94
CA ASP A 294 -4.30 3.89 -21.85
C ASP A 294 -3.47 3.01 -20.90
N TYR A 295 -4.08 1.91 -20.38
CA TYR A 295 -3.48 0.98 -19.42
C TYR A 295 -3.09 1.61 -18.07
N SER A 296 -3.66 2.74 -17.70
CA SER A 296 -3.43 3.44 -16.43
C SER A 296 -4.08 2.77 -15.22
N PHE A 297 -3.98 1.45 -15.13
CA PHE A 297 -4.46 0.66 -14.00
C PHE A 297 -3.35 -0.22 -13.43
N SER A 298 -3.46 -0.57 -12.15
CA SER A 298 -2.48 -1.38 -11.44
C SER A 298 -2.96 -2.81 -11.25
N THR A 299 -2.05 -3.75 -11.54
CA THR A 299 -2.28 -5.20 -11.42
C THR A 299 -1.49 -5.77 -10.25
N PHE A 300 -2.04 -6.79 -9.63
CA PHE A 300 -1.43 -7.51 -8.51
C PHE A 300 -2.11 -8.88 -8.35
N LEU A 301 -1.49 -9.78 -7.60
CA LEU A 301 -2.11 -11.06 -7.23
C LEU A 301 -2.66 -11.03 -5.79
N SER A 302 -1.94 -10.39 -4.89
CA SER A 302 -2.32 -10.23 -3.48
C SER A 302 -1.66 -8.96 -2.90
N ASN A 303 -2.05 -8.59 -1.70
CA ASN A 303 -1.47 -7.49 -0.94
C ASN A 303 -1.50 -7.79 0.56
N HIS A 304 -1.16 -6.79 1.38
CA HIS A 304 -1.08 -6.88 2.84
C HIS A 304 -2.43 -7.13 3.55
N ASP A 305 -3.56 -7.01 2.85
CA ASP A 305 -4.93 -7.24 3.38
C ASP A 305 -5.54 -8.57 2.92
N GLN A 306 -4.87 -9.28 2.04
CA GLN A 306 -5.38 -10.50 1.41
C GLN A 306 -4.50 -11.70 1.69
N THR A 307 -5.09 -12.89 1.64
CA THR A 307 -4.36 -14.16 1.69
C THR A 307 -3.21 -14.17 0.70
N ARG A 308 -2.00 -14.55 1.15
CA ARG A 308 -0.82 -14.61 0.28
C ARG A 308 -1.02 -15.59 -0.86
N VAL A 309 -0.41 -15.29 -2.01
CA VAL A 309 -0.59 -16.03 -3.28
C VAL A 309 -0.37 -17.53 -3.13
N MET A 310 0.71 -17.96 -2.48
CA MET A 310 1.00 -19.38 -2.31
C MET A 310 -0.07 -20.11 -1.49
N THR A 311 -0.56 -19.47 -0.42
CA THR A 311 -1.68 -20.02 0.36
C THR A 311 -2.96 -20.07 -0.49
N ALA A 312 -3.29 -18.99 -1.21
CA ALA A 312 -4.47 -18.92 -2.06
C ALA A 312 -4.47 -19.97 -3.19
N LEU A 313 -3.28 -20.32 -3.68
CA LEU A 313 -3.10 -21.32 -4.74
C LEU A 313 -2.80 -22.74 -4.21
N ASN A 314 -3.08 -23.00 -2.92
CA ASN A 314 -2.85 -24.31 -2.27
C ASN A 314 -1.39 -24.79 -2.42
N GLU A 315 -0.43 -23.86 -2.27
CA GLU A 315 1.03 -24.10 -2.36
C GLU A 315 1.48 -24.71 -3.70
N GLN A 316 0.74 -24.45 -4.78
CA GLN A 316 1.09 -24.95 -6.12
C GLN A 316 1.98 -23.95 -6.85
N GLU A 317 3.30 -24.12 -6.76
CA GLU A 317 4.31 -23.22 -7.34
C GLU A 317 4.10 -22.99 -8.86
N ILE A 318 3.69 -24.01 -9.60
CA ILE A 318 3.43 -23.88 -11.04
C ILE A 318 2.29 -22.88 -11.33
N LYS A 319 1.31 -22.79 -10.44
CA LYS A 319 0.22 -21.79 -10.55
C LYS A 319 0.70 -20.41 -10.16
N ALA A 320 1.58 -20.30 -9.15
CA ALA A 320 2.21 -19.04 -8.79
C ALA A 320 3.06 -18.47 -9.95
N LYS A 321 3.83 -19.33 -10.61
CA LYS A 321 4.58 -18.97 -11.83
C LYS A 321 3.69 -18.50 -12.97
N ALA A 322 2.57 -19.18 -13.20
CA ALA A 322 1.60 -18.76 -14.20
C ALA A 322 0.93 -17.42 -13.85
N GLY A 323 0.65 -17.20 -12.56
CA GLY A 323 0.14 -15.92 -12.05
C GLY A 323 1.11 -14.78 -12.27
N ALA A 324 2.39 -14.98 -11.90
CA ALA A 324 3.45 -14.02 -12.14
C ALA A 324 3.55 -13.64 -13.63
N PHE A 325 3.56 -14.62 -14.50
CA PHE A 325 3.57 -14.39 -15.95
C PHE A 325 2.39 -13.52 -16.39
N MET A 326 1.17 -13.82 -15.93
CA MET A 326 -0.02 -13.11 -16.39
C MET A 326 0.00 -11.61 -16.06
N TYR A 327 0.41 -11.22 -14.85
CA TYR A 327 0.34 -9.81 -14.47
C TYR A 327 1.63 -9.03 -14.71
N LEU A 328 2.80 -9.68 -14.71
CA LEU A 328 4.07 -9.01 -15.00
C LEU A 328 4.29 -8.75 -16.49
N THR A 329 3.72 -9.58 -17.37
CA THR A 329 3.83 -9.42 -18.84
C THR A 329 2.55 -8.92 -19.50
N GLY A 330 1.47 -8.78 -18.74
CA GLY A 330 0.20 -8.26 -19.21
C GLY A 330 0.12 -6.72 -19.16
N PRO A 331 -0.95 -6.12 -19.70
CA PRO A 331 -1.17 -4.69 -19.58
C PRO A 331 -1.43 -4.23 -18.14
N GLY A 332 -1.06 -2.98 -17.86
CA GLY A 332 -1.19 -2.37 -16.53
C GLY A 332 0.16 -2.26 -15.80
N ILE A 333 0.15 -1.63 -14.64
CA ILE A 333 1.33 -1.40 -13.80
C ILE A 333 1.36 -2.46 -12.70
N PRO A 334 2.33 -3.40 -12.71
CA PRO A 334 2.34 -4.51 -11.77
C PRO A 334 2.88 -4.11 -10.40
N PHE A 335 2.27 -4.67 -9.35
CA PHE A 335 2.65 -4.53 -7.95
C PHE A 335 2.89 -5.92 -7.35
N ILE A 336 4.09 -6.15 -6.83
CA ILE A 336 4.51 -7.37 -6.15
C ILE A 336 4.44 -7.12 -4.64
N TYR A 337 3.75 -7.97 -3.89
CA TYR A 337 3.80 -7.93 -2.43
C TYR A 337 5.05 -8.64 -1.93
N TYR A 338 5.83 -8.05 -1.02
CA TYR A 338 7.10 -8.63 -0.54
C TYR A 338 6.91 -10.09 -0.10
N GLY A 339 7.83 -10.94 -0.51
CA GLY A 339 7.81 -12.36 -0.23
C GLY A 339 6.95 -13.20 -1.18
N GLU A 340 6.15 -12.58 -2.06
CA GLU A 340 5.42 -13.30 -3.11
C GLU A 340 6.38 -14.06 -4.04
N GLU A 341 7.49 -13.41 -4.40
CA GLU A 341 8.52 -13.93 -5.31
C GLU A 341 9.29 -15.13 -4.77
N ILE A 342 9.26 -15.36 -3.47
CA ILE A 342 9.87 -16.56 -2.85
C ILE A 342 8.82 -17.57 -2.36
N GLY A 343 7.54 -17.31 -2.58
CA GLY A 343 6.46 -18.20 -2.20
C GLY A 343 6.11 -18.21 -0.72
N MET A 344 6.24 -17.07 -0.02
CA MET A 344 5.77 -16.95 1.36
C MET A 344 4.27 -17.24 1.45
N THR A 345 3.89 -17.97 2.49
CA THR A 345 2.51 -18.28 2.83
C THR A 345 1.96 -17.31 3.88
N GLY A 346 0.66 -17.22 4.00
CA GLY A 346 -0.01 -16.42 5.03
C GLY A 346 -1.50 -16.31 4.78
N ASN A 347 -2.27 -16.29 5.86
CA ASN A 347 -3.71 -16.10 5.88
C ASN A 347 -4.09 -15.22 7.06
N LYS A 348 -5.34 -14.77 7.14
CA LYS A 348 -5.85 -14.01 8.29
C LYS A 348 -5.59 -14.76 9.63
N PRO A 349 -5.32 -14.05 10.75
CA PRO A 349 -5.41 -12.59 10.93
C PRO A 349 -4.30 -11.81 10.22
N ASP A 350 -4.42 -10.48 10.17
CA ASP A 350 -3.59 -9.60 9.36
C ASP A 350 -2.08 -9.71 9.67
N GLU A 351 -1.70 -9.91 10.92
CA GLU A 351 -0.32 -10.11 11.34
C GLU A 351 0.33 -11.29 10.60
N MET A 352 -0.46 -12.36 10.36
CA MET A 352 0.02 -13.56 9.65
C MET A 352 0.15 -13.34 8.13
N LEU A 353 -0.43 -12.28 7.58
CA LEU A 353 -0.21 -11.85 6.19
C LEU A 353 1.08 -11.01 6.04
N ARG A 354 1.59 -10.48 7.16
CA ARG A 354 2.64 -9.45 7.23
C ARG A 354 3.86 -9.91 8.01
N THR A 355 4.10 -11.21 8.04
CA THR A 355 5.24 -11.84 8.74
C THR A 355 6.58 -11.40 8.16
N PRO A 356 7.68 -11.52 8.93
CA PRO A 356 9.01 -11.13 8.47
C PRO A 356 9.45 -11.81 7.19
N MET A 357 10.12 -11.05 6.32
CA MET A 357 10.75 -11.55 5.09
C MET A 357 11.80 -12.60 5.42
N GLN A 358 11.91 -13.61 4.56
CA GLN A 358 12.77 -14.78 4.74
C GLN A 358 13.98 -14.67 3.81
N TRP A 359 15.13 -14.23 4.36
CA TRP A 359 16.35 -13.98 3.59
C TRP A 359 17.25 -15.21 3.45
N SER A 360 17.35 -16.01 4.50
CA SER A 360 18.25 -17.15 4.55
C SER A 360 17.75 -18.26 5.47
N ALA A 361 18.43 -19.39 5.49
CA ALA A 361 18.18 -20.50 6.42
C ALA A 361 18.75 -20.25 7.83
N GLU A 362 19.36 -19.09 8.09
CA GLU A 362 19.89 -18.72 9.39
C GLU A 362 18.78 -18.43 10.41
N ALA A 363 19.17 -18.25 11.67
CA ALA A 363 18.22 -17.91 12.74
C ALA A 363 17.34 -16.71 12.35
N ASN A 364 16.06 -16.77 12.69
CA ASN A 364 15.06 -15.74 12.34
C ASN A 364 15.03 -15.43 10.83
N ALA A 365 15.32 -16.43 9.99
CA ALA A 365 15.38 -16.29 8.53
C ALA A 365 16.32 -15.18 8.02
N GLY A 366 17.31 -14.77 8.81
CA GLY A 366 18.18 -13.64 8.51
C GLY A 366 17.50 -12.28 8.58
N PHE A 367 16.26 -12.20 9.08
CA PHE A 367 15.50 -10.95 9.23
C PHE A 367 16.07 -10.08 10.37
N THR A 368 16.31 -10.66 11.54
CA THR A 368 16.81 -9.97 12.74
C THR A 368 17.81 -10.83 13.51
N SER A 369 18.74 -10.17 14.21
CA SER A 369 19.58 -10.80 15.22
C SER A 369 18.91 -10.89 16.61
N GLY A 370 17.79 -10.16 16.81
CA GLY A 370 17.01 -10.14 18.04
C GLY A 370 15.79 -11.07 18.00
N THR A 371 14.78 -10.72 18.79
CA THR A 371 13.48 -11.41 18.79
C THR A 371 12.56 -10.70 17.79
N PRO A 372 12.09 -11.37 16.72
CA PRO A 372 11.24 -10.71 15.74
C PRO A 372 9.90 -10.28 16.36
N TRP A 373 9.37 -9.13 15.92
CA TRP A 373 8.09 -8.56 16.38
C TRP A 373 6.91 -9.51 16.16
N GLU A 374 6.98 -10.33 15.11
CA GLU A 374 6.04 -11.39 14.76
C GLU A 374 6.82 -12.66 14.42
N PRO A 375 6.35 -13.86 14.79
CA PRO A 375 7.06 -15.10 14.47
C PRO A 375 7.31 -15.28 12.98
N ILE A 376 8.51 -15.79 12.64
CA ILE A 376 8.83 -16.19 11.28
C ILE A 376 7.96 -17.38 10.88
N ASN A 377 7.50 -17.44 9.63
CA ASN A 377 6.74 -18.58 9.12
C ASN A 377 7.52 -19.88 9.25
N GLN A 378 6.83 -20.95 9.59
CA GLN A 378 7.42 -22.29 9.60
C GLN A 378 7.92 -22.66 8.20
N GLY A 379 9.06 -23.37 8.13
CA GLY A 379 9.65 -23.80 6.87
C GLY A 379 10.55 -22.76 6.20
N TRP A 380 10.90 -21.66 6.88
CA TRP A 380 11.81 -20.64 6.32
C TRP A 380 13.18 -21.20 5.94
N GLU A 381 13.64 -22.29 6.54
CA GLU A 381 14.91 -22.92 6.20
C GLU A 381 14.92 -23.45 4.76
N GLN A 382 13.76 -23.74 4.20
CA GLN A 382 13.57 -24.22 2.82
C GLN A 382 13.00 -23.15 1.88
N VAL A 383 12.26 -22.17 2.42
CA VAL A 383 11.62 -21.09 1.67
C VAL A 383 12.26 -19.76 2.09
N ASN A 384 13.28 -19.34 1.36
CA ASN A 384 13.97 -18.08 1.60
C ASN A 384 14.73 -17.65 0.35
N VAL A 385 15.16 -16.39 0.32
CA VAL A 385 15.85 -15.79 -0.82
C VAL A 385 17.09 -16.59 -1.22
N ALA A 386 17.94 -16.97 -0.27
CA ALA A 386 19.21 -17.66 -0.55
C ALA A 386 18.97 -19.04 -1.17
N VAL A 387 18.02 -19.80 -0.64
CA VAL A 387 17.66 -21.14 -1.17
C VAL A 387 17.01 -21.02 -2.54
N GLU A 388 16.09 -20.08 -2.73
CA GLU A 388 15.40 -19.87 -4.00
C GLU A 388 16.37 -19.36 -5.09
N ALA A 389 17.27 -18.44 -4.78
CA ALA A 389 18.27 -17.95 -5.73
C ALA A 389 19.21 -19.06 -6.24
N ALA A 390 19.49 -20.06 -5.42
CA ALA A 390 20.36 -21.18 -5.78
C ALA A 390 19.68 -22.24 -6.68
N LYS A 391 18.35 -22.20 -6.82
CA LYS A 391 17.59 -23.16 -7.65
C LYS A 391 17.28 -22.54 -9.02
N PRO A 392 17.83 -23.02 -10.14
CA PRO A 392 17.59 -22.42 -11.46
C PRO A 392 16.10 -22.26 -11.81
N ASP A 393 15.29 -23.24 -11.45
CA ASP A 393 13.84 -23.28 -11.77
C ASP A 393 12.96 -22.74 -10.62
N SER A 394 13.50 -21.96 -9.68
CA SER A 394 12.73 -21.45 -8.55
C SER A 394 11.71 -20.40 -8.96
N LEU A 395 10.75 -20.13 -8.08
CA LEU A 395 9.80 -19.05 -8.23
C LEU A 395 10.53 -17.68 -8.29
N LEU A 396 11.55 -17.47 -7.43
CA LEU A 396 12.34 -16.24 -7.42
C LEU A 396 13.04 -15.99 -8.75
N ASN A 397 13.73 -16.99 -9.29
CA ASN A 397 14.42 -16.84 -10.57
C ASN A 397 13.43 -16.63 -11.73
N TRP A 398 12.23 -17.21 -11.65
CA TRP A 398 11.16 -16.92 -12.59
C TRP A 398 10.68 -15.46 -12.53
N TYR A 399 10.50 -14.88 -11.33
CA TYR A 399 10.19 -13.45 -11.18
C TYR A 399 11.29 -12.58 -11.77
N LYS A 400 12.58 -12.87 -11.47
CA LYS A 400 13.72 -12.15 -12.07
C LYS A 400 13.68 -12.18 -13.59
N GLU A 401 13.51 -13.37 -14.19
CA GLU A 401 13.43 -13.53 -15.64
C GLU A 401 12.29 -12.69 -16.24
N LEU A 402 11.12 -12.70 -15.63
CA LEU A 402 9.96 -11.93 -16.14
C LEU A 402 10.13 -10.41 -16.02
N ILE A 403 10.78 -9.93 -14.96
CA ILE A 403 10.96 -8.49 -14.73
C ILE A 403 12.06 -7.92 -15.63
N HIS A 404 13.08 -8.71 -15.93
CA HIS A 404 14.18 -8.31 -16.81
C HIS A 404 13.89 -8.52 -18.31
N LEU A 405 12.67 -8.99 -18.70
CA LEU A 405 12.26 -9.09 -20.09
C LEU A 405 12.07 -7.71 -20.74
#